data_07958077a849e47bf0d47001a6c70b9f
#
_entry.id   07958077a849e47bf0d47001a6c70b9f
#
_cell.length_a   1.000
_cell.length_b   1.000
_cell.length_c   1.000
_cell.angle_alpha   90.00
_cell.angle_beta   90.00
_cell.angle_gamma   90.00
#
_symmetry.space_group_name_H-M   'P 1'
#
loop_
_entity.id
_entity.type
_entity.pdbx_description
1 polymer ?
#
loop_
_entity_poly.entity_id
_entity_poly.type
_entity_poly.pdbx_seq_one_letter_code
_entity_poly.pdbx_strand_id
1 'polypeptide(L)'
;DYVDPSDLVYSYTEDPNFEDIYYAGEIKVITLPELKKQFPNLTDEDLAKIAKYPGRQGYMRGPNNNNDLVQVMYFEYKTYIDQVFKIKQTDQGLEKALEKPDFFAPPPSDNFDRVSRSIEVLFSGAKIMGLPEMLEWKLAENMTRPNADTTKVYMNYNICAPHMYEGRIESLVGRMTSFADMIQITSLKLQQVIARMVPDGVFVDVDGLAEVDLGNGTNYNPQEALNMYFQTGSIVGRSLTQDGDPNRGKVPIQELQTSSGNGKIQSLIGVYQYYLQMIRDVTGLNEARDGSMPEKDSLVGLQKLAVNASNVATRHILDASLYLTLRTCENIALRVADALSFPLTASALKESISIYNVQTLQEISKLNLHDFGIYLELEPDEEAQAQLEQNLQVALQSGGVDLEDVIDIRQIKNIKLANQMLKLKRKKKQEKDQENQKEIIAAQGQANAKAAEQAAMNEVQKQQAITQEKVSIEQAKSQFEIQRMQQEAQIKKELMAEQFQYDLQLAQMEKQNMSQKEADIEDRKDKRTRIQA
;
A
#
# COMPACT_ATOMS: atom_id res chain seq x y z
N ASP A 1 -15.01 -7.12 3.17
CA ASP A 1 -15.46 -7.44 1.79
C ASP A 1 -14.91 -6.39 0.83
N TYR A 2 -14.64 -6.79 -0.40
CA TYR A 2 -14.29 -5.87 -1.49
C TYR A 2 -15.57 -5.34 -2.12
N VAL A 3 -15.62 -4.04 -2.36
CA VAL A 3 -16.72 -3.38 -3.08
C VAL A 3 -16.21 -2.98 -4.46
N ASP A 4 -16.93 -3.37 -5.51
CA ASP A 4 -16.61 -2.92 -6.86
C ASP A 4 -16.82 -1.40 -6.95
N PRO A 5 -15.84 -0.64 -7.47
CA PRO A 5 -16.01 0.81 -7.65
C PRO A 5 -17.23 1.21 -8.49
N SER A 6 -17.73 0.32 -9.37
CA SER A 6 -18.93 0.55 -10.16
C SER A 6 -20.22 0.54 -9.33
N ASP A 7 -20.20 -0.18 -8.20
CA ASP A 7 -21.35 -0.34 -7.31
C ASP A 7 -21.23 0.56 -6.07
N LEU A 8 -20.14 1.33 -5.96
CA LEU A 8 -19.88 2.23 -4.86
C LEU A 8 -20.66 3.55 -5.03
N VAL A 9 -21.33 3.96 -3.98
CA VAL A 9 -22.06 5.25 -3.90
C VAL A 9 -21.44 6.08 -2.78
N TYR A 10 -21.12 7.33 -3.05
CA TYR A 10 -20.48 8.20 -2.07
C TYR A 10 -20.87 9.67 -2.28
N SER A 11 -20.70 10.50 -1.23
CA SER A 11 -20.89 11.94 -1.32
C SER A 11 -19.75 12.60 -2.09
N TYR A 12 -20.02 13.75 -2.71
CA TYR A 12 -18.98 14.54 -3.38
C TYR A 12 -17.85 14.84 -2.40
N THR A 13 -16.64 14.66 -2.88
CA THR A 13 -15.40 14.97 -2.17
C THR A 13 -14.32 15.39 -3.15
N GLU A 14 -13.40 16.22 -2.68
CA GLU A 14 -12.15 16.57 -3.37
C GLU A 14 -10.92 15.91 -2.71
N ASP A 15 -11.15 15.24 -1.57
CA ASP A 15 -10.10 14.51 -0.86
C ASP A 15 -9.88 13.11 -1.45
N PRO A 16 -8.67 12.79 -1.94
CA PRO A 16 -8.33 11.46 -2.46
C PRO A 16 -8.53 10.32 -1.46
N ASN A 17 -8.51 10.61 -0.16
CA ASN A 17 -8.67 9.64 0.92
C ASN A 17 -10.11 9.52 1.42
N PHE A 18 -11.03 10.33 0.90
CA PHE A 18 -12.45 10.30 1.26
C PHE A 18 -12.73 10.49 2.76
N GLU A 19 -11.92 11.31 3.45
CA GLU A 19 -12.11 11.53 4.89
C GLU A 19 -13.26 12.48 5.20
N ASP A 20 -13.61 13.37 4.27
CA ASP A 20 -14.63 14.41 4.37
C ASP A 20 -16.05 13.96 3.95
N ILE A 21 -16.19 12.72 3.46
CA ILE A 21 -17.50 12.20 3.02
C ILE A 21 -18.48 12.06 4.17
N TYR A 22 -19.75 12.35 3.89
CA TYR A 22 -20.83 12.21 4.86
C TYR A 22 -21.76 11.02 4.58
N TYR A 23 -21.73 10.43 3.39
CA TYR A 23 -22.32 9.13 3.14
C TYR A 23 -21.44 8.29 2.20
N ALA A 24 -21.46 6.99 2.44
CA ALA A 24 -20.90 5.97 1.56
C ALA A 24 -21.80 4.74 1.58
N GLY A 25 -21.83 4.01 0.49
CA GLY A 25 -22.63 2.80 0.37
C GLY A 25 -22.25 1.97 -0.83
N GLU A 26 -22.87 0.80 -0.92
CA GLU A 26 -22.69 -0.16 -2.02
C GLU A 26 -24.02 -0.69 -2.52
N ILE A 27 -24.09 -0.99 -3.79
CA ILE A 27 -25.26 -1.62 -4.43
C ILE A 27 -24.95 -3.10 -4.61
N LYS A 28 -25.60 -3.96 -3.84
CA LYS A 28 -25.48 -5.42 -3.96
C LYS A 28 -26.68 -6.03 -4.65
N VAL A 29 -26.40 -6.99 -5.52
CA VAL A 29 -27.45 -7.83 -6.12
C VAL A 29 -27.55 -9.10 -5.30
N ILE A 30 -28.68 -9.28 -4.61
CA ILE A 30 -28.94 -10.43 -3.75
C ILE A 30 -30.22 -11.15 -4.17
N THR A 31 -30.37 -12.39 -3.74
CA THR A 31 -31.61 -13.17 -3.99
C THR A 31 -32.71 -12.79 -3.00
N LEU A 32 -33.98 -12.97 -3.38
CA LEU A 32 -35.12 -12.73 -2.47
C LEU A 32 -35.04 -13.57 -1.18
N PRO A 33 -34.66 -14.87 -1.21
CA PRO A 33 -34.47 -15.65 0.01
C PRO A 33 -33.39 -15.09 0.93
N GLU A 34 -32.30 -14.59 0.36
CA GLU A 34 -31.23 -13.96 1.13
C GLU A 34 -31.67 -12.63 1.74
N LEU A 35 -32.46 -11.83 0.97
CA LEU A 35 -33.07 -10.63 1.47
C LEU A 35 -33.96 -10.92 2.69
N LYS A 36 -34.82 -11.97 2.61
CA LYS A 36 -35.68 -12.38 3.73
C LYS A 36 -34.87 -12.86 4.94
N LYS A 37 -33.73 -13.51 4.71
CA LYS A 37 -32.82 -13.92 5.80
C LYS A 37 -32.20 -12.71 6.52
N GLN A 38 -31.80 -11.70 5.76
CA GLN A 38 -31.19 -10.48 6.33
C GLN A 38 -32.24 -9.60 7.01
N PHE A 39 -33.46 -9.50 6.47
CA PHE A 39 -34.55 -8.68 6.97
C PHE A 39 -35.79 -9.55 7.27
N PRO A 40 -35.80 -10.24 8.43
CA PRO A 40 -36.88 -11.16 8.77
C PRO A 40 -38.23 -10.47 8.97
N ASN A 41 -38.28 -9.15 9.11
CA ASN A 41 -39.49 -8.36 9.29
C ASN A 41 -40.29 -8.17 7.99
N LEU A 42 -39.74 -8.54 6.83
CA LEU A 42 -40.43 -8.43 5.53
C LEU A 42 -41.55 -9.46 5.42
N THR A 43 -42.75 -8.97 5.07
CA THR A 43 -43.90 -9.82 4.81
C THR A 43 -43.79 -10.46 3.41
N ASP A 44 -44.52 -11.55 3.19
CA ASP A 44 -44.55 -12.19 1.87
C ASP A 44 -45.21 -11.27 0.80
N GLU A 45 -46.08 -10.35 1.22
CA GLU A 45 -46.67 -9.32 0.33
C GLU A 45 -45.60 -8.28 -0.09
N ASP A 46 -44.73 -7.88 0.82
CA ASP A 46 -43.64 -6.95 0.49
C ASP A 46 -42.64 -7.61 -0.45
N LEU A 47 -42.31 -8.88 -0.23
CA LEU A 47 -41.45 -9.65 -1.13
C LEU A 47 -42.08 -9.78 -2.55
N ALA A 48 -43.42 -9.95 -2.63
CA ALA A 48 -44.12 -9.99 -3.91
C ALA A 48 -44.10 -8.62 -4.62
N LYS A 49 -44.18 -7.52 -3.90
CA LYS A 49 -44.02 -6.15 -4.45
C LYS A 49 -42.58 -5.94 -4.95
N ILE A 50 -41.58 -6.29 -4.13
CA ILE A 50 -40.17 -6.19 -4.46
C ILE A 50 -39.86 -7.03 -5.72
N ALA A 51 -40.41 -8.24 -5.79
CA ALA A 51 -40.22 -9.12 -6.93
C ALA A 51 -40.73 -8.53 -8.26
N LYS A 52 -41.75 -7.71 -8.23
CA LYS A 52 -42.35 -7.08 -9.42
C LYS A 52 -41.65 -5.82 -9.90
N TYR A 53 -40.66 -5.31 -9.14
CA TYR A 53 -40.07 -3.99 -9.41
C TYR A 53 -39.17 -3.99 -10.66
N PRO A 54 -39.40 -3.09 -11.63
CA PRO A 54 -38.69 -3.10 -12.91
C PRO A 54 -37.20 -2.62 -12.84
N GLY A 55 -36.76 -2.03 -11.76
CA GLY A 55 -35.35 -1.58 -11.56
C GLY A 55 -34.29 -2.67 -11.59
N ARG A 56 -34.75 -3.89 -11.73
CA ARG A 56 -33.99 -5.13 -11.81
C ARG A 56 -33.23 -5.37 -13.11
N GLN A 57 -33.69 -4.80 -14.21
CA GLN A 57 -33.29 -5.26 -15.57
C GLN A 57 -32.00 -4.59 -16.10
N GLY A 58 -31.48 -3.58 -15.45
CA GLY A 58 -30.44 -2.76 -16.04
C GLY A 58 -29.03 -3.36 -16.05
N TYR A 59 -28.69 -4.25 -15.14
CA TYR A 59 -27.30 -4.66 -14.92
C TYR A 59 -26.95 -6.11 -15.25
N MET A 60 -27.93 -6.99 -15.50
CA MET A 60 -27.62 -8.37 -15.84
C MET A 60 -27.60 -8.61 -17.34
N ARG A 61 -26.44 -8.62 -17.93
CA ARG A 61 -26.13 -9.17 -19.25
C ARG A 61 -26.15 -10.71 -19.20
N GLY A 62 -27.31 -11.32 -19.06
CA GLY A 62 -27.45 -12.77 -19.13
C GLY A 62 -28.82 -13.16 -19.67
N PRO A 63 -28.94 -14.27 -20.41
CA PRO A 63 -30.22 -14.74 -20.97
C PRO A 63 -31.17 -15.29 -19.90
N ASN A 64 -30.76 -15.42 -18.67
CA ASN A 64 -31.57 -15.90 -17.56
C ASN A 64 -32.26 -14.74 -16.86
N ASN A 65 -33.53 -14.54 -17.15
CA ASN A 65 -34.46 -13.69 -16.43
C ASN A 65 -34.71 -14.29 -15.02
N ASN A 66 -33.69 -14.22 -14.13
CA ASN A 66 -33.90 -14.63 -12.74
C ASN A 66 -34.71 -13.55 -12.03
N ASN A 67 -36.03 -13.81 -11.97
CA ASN A 67 -36.98 -12.96 -11.26
C ASN A 67 -36.73 -12.86 -9.76
N ASP A 68 -35.74 -13.56 -9.21
CA ASP A 68 -35.45 -13.66 -7.79
C ASP A 68 -34.31 -12.77 -7.32
N LEU A 69 -33.70 -11.98 -8.22
CA LEU A 69 -32.58 -11.08 -7.89
C LEU A 69 -33.09 -9.65 -7.66
N VAL A 70 -32.58 -9.02 -6.62
CA VAL A 70 -32.92 -7.66 -6.18
C VAL A 70 -31.66 -6.85 -5.96
N GLN A 71 -31.69 -5.58 -6.35
CA GLN A 71 -30.63 -4.62 -6.04
C GLN A 71 -30.96 -3.93 -4.72
N VAL A 72 -30.08 -4.10 -3.75
CA VAL A 72 -30.17 -3.47 -2.44
C VAL A 72 -28.97 -2.54 -2.28
N MET A 73 -29.24 -1.30 -1.95
CA MET A 73 -28.23 -0.33 -1.55
C MET A 73 -28.07 -0.38 -0.03
N TYR A 74 -26.89 -0.78 0.41
CA TYR A 74 -26.45 -0.64 1.81
C TYR A 74 -25.64 0.62 1.90
N PHE A 75 -25.92 1.46 2.86
CA PHE A 75 -25.22 2.73 2.99
C PHE A 75 -25.09 3.18 4.44
N GLU A 76 -24.11 3.98 4.69
CA GLU A 76 -23.85 4.65 5.94
C GLU A 76 -23.93 6.16 5.74
N TYR A 77 -24.43 6.84 6.75
CA TYR A 77 -24.62 8.28 6.72
C TYR A 77 -24.15 8.90 8.04
N LYS A 78 -23.27 9.89 7.96
CA LYS A 78 -22.79 10.67 9.10
C LYS A 78 -23.74 11.82 9.38
N THR A 79 -24.05 12.02 10.64
CA THR A 79 -24.78 13.19 11.12
C THR A 79 -24.27 13.60 12.49
N TYR A 80 -24.81 14.68 13.02
CA TYR A 80 -24.42 15.19 14.33
C TYR A 80 -25.56 14.99 15.32
N ILE A 81 -25.22 14.58 16.54
CA ILE A 81 -26.12 14.52 17.68
C ILE A 81 -25.50 15.32 18.80
N ASP A 82 -26.34 16.09 19.50
CA ASP A 82 -25.90 16.85 20.65
C ASP A 82 -25.93 15.97 21.90
N GLN A 83 -24.76 15.77 22.50
CA GLN A 83 -24.64 15.18 23.83
C GLN A 83 -24.77 16.28 24.88
N VAL A 84 -25.75 16.16 25.75
CA VAL A 84 -26.02 17.12 26.82
C VAL A 84 -25.54 16.52 28.12
N PHE A 85 -24.69 17.25 28.83
CA PHE A 85 -24.17 16.88 30.14
C PHE A 85 -24.67 17.86 31.20
N LYS A 86 -25.08 17.31 32.33
CA LYS A 86 -25.29 18.05 33.55
C LYS A 86 -24.02 17.92 34.40
N ILE A 87 -23.30 19.01 34.56
CA ILE A 87 -22.10 19.06 35.40
C ILE A 87 -22.55 19.58 36.79
N LYS A 88 -22.27 18.78 37.81
CA LYS A 88 -22.56 19.13 39.19
C LYS A 88 -21.28 19.13 40.00
N GLN A 89 -21.01 20.24 40.72
CA GLN A 89 -19.91 20.24 41.68
C GLN A 89 -20.34 19.49 42.94
N THR A 90 -19.48 18.59 43.38
CA THR A 90 -19.67 17.88 44.65
C THR A 90 -19.13 18.76 45.80
N ASP A 91 -19.63 18.59 47.01
CA ASP A 91 -19.20 19.33 48.20
C ASP A 91 -17.68 19.26 48.46
N GLN A 92 -16.99 18.36 47.81
CA GLN A 92 -15.52 18.19 47.83
C GLN A 92 -14.79 18.91 46.67
N GLY A 93 -15.51 19.70 45.87
CA GLY A 93 -14.92 20.42 44.71
C GLY A 93 -14.66 19.57 43.46
N LEU A 94 -15.10 18.29 43.46
CA LEU A 94 -14.98 17.43 42.29
C LEU A 94 -16.20 17.63 41.37
N GLU A 95 -15.96 17.81 40.09
CA GLU A 95 -17.01 17.90 39.07
C GLU A 95 -17.50 16.51 38.66
N LYS A 96 -18.78 16.28 38.69
CA LYS A 96 -19.44 15.08 38.22
C LYS A 96 -20.31 15.40 37.00
N ALA A 97 -19.92 14.88 35.82
CA ALA A 97 -20.73 14.99 34.62
C ALA A 97 -21.70 13.81 34.52
N LEU A 98 -22.98 14.11 34.27
CA LEU A 98 -24.05 13.15 34.02
C LEU A 98 -24.67 13.43 32.67
N GLU A 99 -24.65 12.44 31.78
CA GLU A 99 -25.29 12.52 30.47
C GLU A 99 -26.80 12.59 30.61
N LYS A 100 -27.43 13.46 29.86
CA LYS A 100 -28.86 13.71 29.84
C LYS A 100 -29.40 13.63 28.42
N PRO A 101 -30.71 13.35 28.24
CA PRO A 101 -31.35 13.40 26.94
C PRO A 101 -31.22 14.79 26.28
N ASP A 102 -31.23 14.85 24.96
CA ASP A 102 -31.05 16.08 24.17
C ASP A 102 -32.00 17.21 24.52
N PHE A 103 -33.25 16.85 24.91
CA PHE A 103 -34.28 17.79 25.31
C PHE A 103 -34.11 18.33 26.73
N PHE A 104 -33.04 17.95 27.45
CA PHE A 104 -32.79 18.45 28.80
C PHE A 104 -32.35 19.92 28.73
N ALA A 105 -33.28 20.81 28.97
CA ALA A 105 -33.10 22.27 29.02
C ALA A 105 -33.70 22.85 30.29
N PRO A 106 -33.17 22.54 31.49
CA PRO A 106 -33.66 23.11 32.72
C PRO A 106 -33.33 24.60 32.81
N PRO A 107 -34.09 25.37 33.63
CA PRO A 107 -33.72 26.74 33.89
C PRO A 107 -32.35 26.82 34.58
N PRO A 108 -31.60 27.92 34.36
CA PRO A 108 -30.31 28.13 35.01
C PRO A 108 -30.39 27.95 36.52
N SER A 109 -29.46 27.24 37.11
CA SER A 109 -29.39 26.95 38.53
C SER A 109 -27.94 27.00 39.00
N ASP A 110 -27.70 27.61 40.14
CA ASP A 110 -26.36 27.70 40.75
C ASP A 110 -25.79 26.32 41.16
N ASN A 111 -26.62 25.27 41.13
CA ASN A 111 -26.22 23.92 41.55
C ASN A 111 -25.67 23.04 40.45
N PHE A 112 -25.76 23.43 39.19
CA PHE A 112 -25.22 22.66 38.07
C PHE A 112 -25.12 23.50 36.80
N ASP A 113 -24.14 23.15 35.96
CA ASP A 113 -23.97 23.68 34.60
C ASP A 113 -24.49 22.69 33.57
N ARG A 114 -25.11 23.22 32.50
CA ARG A 114 -25.46 22.45 31.32
C ARG A 114 -24.41 22.69 30.24
N VAL A 115 -23.70 21.65 29.89
CA VAL A 115 -22.73 21.68 28.77
C VAL A 115 -23.24 20.76 27.68
N SER A 116 -23.31 21.25 26.47
CA SER A 116 -23.62 20.44 25.29
C SER A 116 -22.42 20.41 24.34
N ARG A 117 -22.16 19.26 23.77
CA ARG A 117 -21.20 19.10 22.70
C ARG A 117 -21.87 18.36 21.54
N SER A 118 -21.53 18.76 20.31
CA SER A 118 -21.97 18.06 19.11
C SER A 118 -20.98 16.96 18.78
N ILE A 119 -21.45 15.75 18.57
CA ILE A 119 -20.62 14.61 18.17
C ILE A 119 -21.16 14.03 16.86
N GLU A 120 -20.25 13.58 16.02
CA GLU A 120 -20.61 12.81 14.83
C GLU A 120 -21.11 11.42 15.24
N VAL A 121 -22.16 10.98 14.58
CA VAL A 121 -22.71 9.63 14.67
C VAL A 121 -22.94 9.07 13.28
N LEU A 122 -22.92 7.75 13.18
CA LEU A 122 -23.10 7.01 11.96
C LEU A 122 -24.46 6.30 12.01
N PHE A 123 -25.26 6.49 10.98
CA PHE A 123 -26.47 5.71 10.73
C PHE A 123 -26.19 4.69 9.63
N SER A 124 -26.72 3.49 9.80
CA SER A 124 -26.70 2.43 8.80
C SER A 124 -28.10 2.26 8.22
N GLY A 125 -28.18 2.19 6.91
CA GLY A 125 -29.43 2.02 6.19
C GLY A 125 -29.34 0.99 5.08
N ALA A 126 -30.46 0.37 4.78
CA ALA A 126 -30.62 -0.51 3.63
C ALA A 126 -31.88 -0.12 2.85
N LYS A 127 -31.75 -0.02 1.53
CA LYS A 127 -32.84 0.40 0.65
C LYS A 127 -32.85 -0.42 -0.63
N ILE A 128 -34.03 -0.79 -1.09
CA ILE A 128 -34.18 -1.42 -2.41
C ILE A 128 -34.13 -0.33 -3.47
N MET A 129 -33.31 -0.56 -4.48
CA MET A 129 -33.18 0.39 -5.58
C MET A 129 -34.50 0.54 -6.33
N GLY A 130 -34.96 1.79 -6.40
CA GLY A 130 -36.22 2.15 -7.08
C GLY A 130 -37.45 2.19 -6.19
N LEU A 131 -37.45 1.58 -5.00
CA LEU A 131 -38.54 1.74 -4.04
C LEU A 131 -38.25 2.94 -3.11
N PRO A 132 -39.28 3.74 -2.74
CA PRO A 132 -39.08 4.88 -1.83
C PRO A 132 -38.82 4.43 -0.39
N GLU A 133 -39.29 3.25 -0.02
CA GLU A 133 -39.26 2.74 1.34
C GLU A 133 -37.88 2.20 1.70
N MET A 134 -37.44 2.46 2.93
CA MET A 134 -36.22 1.89 3.48
C MET A 134 -36.54 0.55 4.15
N LEU A 135 -35.65 -0.43 3.96
CA LEU A 135 -35.73 -1.72 4.66
C LEU A 135 -35.31 -1.58 6.11
N GLU A 136 -34.25 -0.83 6.34
CA GLU A 136 -33.67 -0.59 7.64
C GLU A 136 -33.07 0.81 7.70
N TRP A 137 -33.22 1.45 8.84
CA TRP A 137 -32.55 2.70 9.20
C TRP A 137 -32.33 2.70 10.70
N LYS A 138 -31.07 2.55 11.11
CA LYS A 138 -30.72 2.49 12.53
C LYS A 138 -29.41 3.21 12.82
N LEU A 139 -29.25 3.64 14.04
CA LEU A 139 -27.97 4.12 14.54
C LEU A 139 -26.99 2.96 14.50
N ALA A 140 -25.82 3.17 13.86
CA ALA A 140 -24.81 2.14 13.77
C ALA A 140 -24.29 1.79 15.16
N GLU A 141 -24.27 0.51 15.45
CA GLU A 141 -23.62 -0.04 16.63
C GLU A 141 -22.10 -0.14 16.36
N ASN A 142 -21.30 -0.06 17.41
CA ASN A 142 -19.83 -0.21 17.31
C ASN A 142 -19.16 0.82 16.37
N MET A 143 -19.51 2.09 16.52
CA MET A 143 -18.86 3.17 15.78
C MET A 143 -17.39 3.29 16.17
N THR A 144 -16.50 3.27 15.17
CA THR A 144 -15.07 3.50 15.39
C THR A 144 -14.77 5.00 15.32
N ARG A 145 -13.95 5.48 16.24
CA ARG A 145 -13.60 6.90 16.36
C ARG A 145 -12.09 7.09 16.28
N PRO A 146 -11.60 8.17 15.65
CA PRO A 146 -10.17 8.47 15.63
C PRO A 146 -9.66 8.78 17.05
N ASN A 147 -8.46 8.32 17.34
CA ASN A 147 -7.82 8.55 18.63
C ASN A 147 -7.52 10.03 18.89
N ALA A 148 -7.26 10.79 17.83
CA ALA A 148 -6.96 12.22 17.92
C ALA A 148 -8.21 13.07 18.23
N ASP A 149 -9.39 12.64 17.76
CA ASP A 149 -10.64 13.39 17.90
C ASP A 149 -11.83 12.44 18.06
N THR A 150 -12.20 12.20 19.30
CA THR A 150 -13.33 11.31 19.65
C THR A 150 -14.71 11.88 19.29
N THR A 151 -14.79 13.14 18.85
CA THR A 151 -16.05 13.73 18.38
C THR A 151 -16.37 13.31 16.94
N LYS A 152 -15.38 12.86 16.17
CA LYS A 152 -15.54 12.34 14.81
C LYS A 152 -15.79 10.83 14.80
N VAL A 153 -16.37 10.34 13.71
CA VAL A 153 -16.60 8.92 13.50
C VAL A 153 -16.01 8.47 12.16
N TYR A 154 -15.39 7.30 12.14
CA TYR A 154 -14.97 6.66 10.91
C TYR A 154 -16.13 5.90 10.26
N MET A 155 -16.20 5.95 8.94
CA MET A 155 -17.04 5.04 8.18
C MET A 155 -16.43 3.64 8.14
N ASN A 156 -17.29 2.63 7.95
CA ASN A 156 -16.83 1.26 7.72
C ASN A 156 -16.31 1.06 6.28
N TYR A 157 -16.60 2.00 5.38
CA TYR A 157 -16.08 2.05 4.02
C TYR A 157 -14.74 2.76 4.00
N ASN A 158 -13.69 2.04 3.59
CA ASN A 158 -12.38 2.60 3.35
C ASN A 158 -12.21 2.80 1.84
N ILE A 159 -12.13 4.04 1.42
CA ILE A 159 -12.08 4.42 0.00
C ILE A 159 -10.82 5.26 -0.21
N CYS A 160 -10.18 5.06 -1.35
CA CYS A 160 -9.06 5.89 -1.78
C CYS A 160 -9.05 5.96 -3.31
N ALA A 161 -8.91 7.16 -3.85
CA ALA A 161 -8.73 7.40 -5.28
C ALA A 161 -7.38 8.10 -5.49
N PRO A 162 -6.32 7.35 -5.86
CA PRO A 162 -4.97 7.90 -5.96
C PRO A 162 -4.83 8.98 -7.03
N HIS A 163 -5.77 9.06 -7.97
CA HIS A 163 -5.77 10.04 -9.05
C HIS A 163 -7.12 10.76 -9.11
N MET A 164 -7.24 11.80 -8.29
CA MET A 164 -8.41 12.65 -8.23
C MET A 164 -8.01 14.11 -8.50
N TYR A 165 -8.79 14.79 -9.33
CA TYR A 165 -8.64 16.23 -9.60
C TYR A 165 -10.01 16.91 -9.60
N GLU A 166 -10.20 17.92 -8.77
CA GLU A 166 -11.47 18.64 -8.61
C GLU A 166 -12.69 17.70 -8.44
N GLY A 167 -12.55 16.69 -7.58
CA GLY A 167 -13.60 15.70 -7.32
C GLY A 167 -13.85 14.69 -8.45
N ARG A 168 -13.08 14.73 -9.54
CA ARG A 168 -13.14 13.76 -10.63
C ARG A 168 -12.07 12.72 -10.47
N ILE A 169 -12.48 11.45 -10.44
CA ILE A 169 -11.56 10.32 -10.41
C ILE A 169 -11.14 10.01 -11.85
N GLU A 170 -9.86 10.10 -12.12
CA GLU A 170 -9.28 9.70 -13.39
C GLU A 170 -8.74 8.27 -13.32
N SER A 171 -9.32 7.40 -14.14
CA SER A 171 -8.85 6.03 -14.27
C SER A 171 -7.59 5.96 -15.14
N LEU A 172 -6.56 5.29 -14.66
CA LEU A 172 -5.37 4.99 -15.45
C LEU A 172 -5.73 4.17 -16.70
N VAL A 173 -6.66 3.23 -16.57
CA VAL A 173 -7.18 2.44 -17.70
C VAL A 173 -7.91 3.34 -18.70
N GLY A 174 -8.74 4.29 -18.22
CA GLY A 174 -9.42 5.25 -19.10
C GLY A 174 -8.44 6.08 -19.93
N ARG A 175 -7.31 6.47 -19.35
CA ARG A 175 -6.24 7.21 -20.06
C ARG A 175 -5.52 6.37 -21.12
N MET A 176 -5.45 5.05 -20.93
CA MET A 176 -4.82 4.12 -21.89
C MET A 176 -5.75 3.69 -23.01
N THR A 177 -7.08 3.72 -22.81
CA THR A 177 -8.07 3.12 -23.73
C THR A 177 -7.92 3.63 -25.15
N SER A 178 -7.73 4.95 -25.34
CA SER A 178 -7.57 5.52 -26.67
C SER A 178 -6.34 5.00 -27.42
N PHE A 179 -5.24 4.77 -26.72
CA PHE A 179 -4.03 4.20 -27.31
C PHE A 179 -4.19 2.69 -27.59
N ALA A 180 -4.88 1.97 -26.70
CA ALA A 180 -5.22 0.57 -26.92
C ALA A 180 -6.11 0.37 -28.15
N ASP A 181 -7.10 1.23 -28.35
CA ASP A 181 -7.96 1.24 -29.54
C ASP A 181 -7.14 1.47 -30.82
N MET A 182 -6.17 2.41 -30.77
CA MET A 182 -5.30 2.66 -31.89
C MET A 182 -4.36 1.47 -32.19
N ILE A 183 -3.88 0.76 -31.18
CA ILE A 183 -3.13 -0.49 -31.33
C ILE A 183 -3.99 -1.54 -32.02
N GLN A 184 -5.24 -1.71 -31.59
CA GLN A 184 -6.18 -2.66 -32.18
C GLN A 184 -6.46 -2.33 -33.65
N ILE A 185 -6.76 -1.05 -33.95
CA ILE A 185 -6.97 -0.58 -35.33
C ILE A 185 -5.71 -0.82 -36.19
N THR A 186 -4.54 -0.53 -35.65
CA THR A 186 -3.26 -0.75 -36.36
C THR A 186 -3.04 -2.24 -36.63
N SER A 187 -3.34 -3.09 -35.67
CA SER A 187 -3.25 -4.56 -35.82
C SER A 187 -4.20 -5.08 -36.90
N LEU A 188 -5.46 -4.59 -36.91
CA LEU A 188 -6.41 -4.93 -37.96
C LEU A 188 -5.97 -4.47 -39.34
N LYS A 189 -5.41 -3.26 -39.45
CA LYS A 189 -4.85 -2.76 -40.71
C LYS A 189 -3.66 -3.61 -41.16
N LEU A 190 -2.79 -4.03 -40.22
CA LEU A 190 -1.67 -4.91 -40.52
C LEU A 190 -2.15 -6.25 -41.08
N GLN A 191 -3.16 -6.86 -40.45
CA GLN A 191 -3.79 -8.09 -40.94
C GLN A 191 -4.37 -7.90 -42.35
N GLN A 192 -5.07 -6.79 -42.62
CA GLN A 192 -5.61 -6.49 -43.95
C GLN A 192 -4.52 -6.32 -45.01
N VAL A 193 -3.39 -5.67 -44.64
CA VAL A 193 -2.25 -5.53 -45.57
C VAL A 193 -1.65 -6.88 -45.86
N ILE A 194 -1.40 -7.71 -44.85
CA ILE A 194 -0.85 -9.06 -45.00
C ILE A 194 -1.80 -9.92 -45.84
N ALA A 195 -3.11 -9.88 -45.58
CA ALA A 195 -4.09 -10.64 -46.34
C ALA A 195 -4.20 -10.22 -47.81
N ARG A 196 -3.83 -8.98 -48.13
CA ARG A 196 -3.80 -8.46 -49.51
C ARG A 196 -2.45 -8.55 -50.17
N MET A 197 -1.42 -8.97 -49.43
CA MET A 197 -0.13 -9.21 -50.03
C MET A 197 -0.18 -10.41 -50.96
N VAL A 198 -0.03 -10.14 -52.23
CA VAL A 198 0.18 -11.17 -53.23
C VAL A 198 1.70 -11.38 -53.32
N PRO A 199 2.19 -12.59 -53.40
CA PRO A 199 3.60 -12.84 -53.77
C PRO A 199 3.98 -12.01 -54.98
N ASP A 200 5.23 -11.57 -55.04
CA ASP A 200 5.74 -10.84 -56.20
C ASP A 200 5.37 -11.59 -57.45
N GLY A 201 4.58 -10.95 -58.27
CA GLY A 201 4.07 -11.52 -59.51
C GLY A 201 4.92 -11.05 -60.68
N VAL A 202 4.78 -11.71 -61.77
CA VAL A 202 5.39 -11.31 -63.04
C VAL A 202 4.29 -10.95 -64.05
N PHE A 203 4.52 -9.86 -64.74
CA PHE A 203 3.73 -9.58 -65.95
C PHE A 203 4.38 -10.32 -67.11
N VAL A 204 3.63 -11.16 -67.73
CA VAL A 204 4.10 -11.95 -68.85
C VAL A 204 3.41 -11.44 -70.10
N ASP A 205 4.19 -10.93 -71.04
CA ASP A 205 3.73 -10.65 -72.40
C ASP A 205 3.80 -11.94 -73.20
N VAL A 206 2.67 -12.57 -73.41
CA VAL A 206 2.58 -13.86 -74.11
C VAL A 206 3.05 -13.74 -75.54
N ASP A 207 2.69 -12.66 -76.22
CA ASP A 207 3.10 -12.41 -77.61
C ASP A 207 4.59 -12.12 -77.71
N GLY A 208 5.14 -11.31 -76.79
CA GLY A 208 6.55 -11.04 -76.67
C GLY A 208 7.36 -12.29 -76.36
N LEU A 209 6.84 -13.21 -75.55
CA LEU A 209 7.52 -14.45 -75.19
C LEU A 209 7.56 -15.44 -76.37
N ALA A 210 6.45 -15.50 -77.17
CA ALA A 210 6.40 -16.34 -78.39
C ALA A 210 7.31 -15.84 -79.49
N GLU A 211 7.74 -14.60 -79.48
CA GLU A 211 8.70 -14.02 -80.41
C GLU A 211 10.20 -14.26 -80.06
N VAL A 212 10.50 -14.74 -78.79
CA VAL A 212 11.89 -14.98 -78.35
C VAL A 212 12.41 -16.26 -78.98
N ASP A 213 13.35 -16.12 -79.93
CA ASP A 213 14.03 -17.20 -80.57
C ASP A 213 15.20 -17.72 -79.70
N LEU A 214 15.29 -19.02 -79.47
CA LEU A 214 16.34 -19.71 -78.74
C LEU A 214 17.63 -19.85 -79.52
N GLY A 215 17.64 -19.44 -80.75
CA GLY A 215 18.83 -19.55 -81.64
C GLY A 215 18.83 -20.79 -82.49
N ASN A 216 17.86 -21.66 -82.36
CA ASN A 216 17.73 -22.91 -83.15
C ASN A 216 16.58 -22.85 -84.18
N GLY A 217 15.99 -21.66 -84.41
CA GLY A 217 14.84 -21.50 -85.29
C GLY A 217 13.53 -22.00 -84.62
N THR A 218 13.55 -22.28 -83.34
CA THR A 218 12.37 -22.63 -82.53
C THR A 218 12.10 -21.53 -81.51
N ASN A 219 10.83 -21.09 -81.45
CA ASN A 219 10.43 -20.11 -80.51
C ASN A 219 10.07 -20.76 -79.17
N TYR A 220 10.22 -19.99 -78.08
CA TYR A 220 9.82 -20.44 -76.75
C TYR A 220 8.34 -20.75 -76.70
N ASN A 221 8.04 -21.90 -76.10
CA ASN A 221 6.66 -22.09 -75.58
C ASN A 221 6.49 -21.20 -74.34
N PRO A 222 5.52 -20.27 -74.28
CA PRO A 222 5.32 -19.38 -73.15
C PRO A 222 5.24 -20.09 -71.79
N GLN A 223 4.69 -21.28 -71.77
CA GLN A 223 4.55 -22.08 -70.55
C GLN A 223 5.91 -22.67 -70.07
N GLU A 224 6.78 -23.08 -71.00
CA GLU A 224 8.11 -23.55 -70.67
C GLU A 224 9.04 -22.42 -70.19
N ALA A 225 8.92 -21.26 -70.80
CA ALA A 225 9.66 -20.07 -70.40
C ALA A 225 9.25 -19.61 -68.98
N LEU A 226 7.98 -19.65 -68.66
CA LEU A 226 7.47 -19.38 -67.33
C LEU A 226 7.95 -20.40 -66.28
N ASN A 227 7.92 -21.69 -66.62
CA ASN A 227 8.44 -22.73 -65.72
C ASN A 227 9.96 -22.58 -65.51
N MET A 228 10.71 -22.23 -66.54
CA MET A 228 12.12 -21.96 -66.43
C MET A 228 12.41 -20.74 -65.55
N TYR A 229 11.64 -19.66 -65.69
CA TYR A 229 11.73 -18.49 -64.85
C TYR A 229 11.48 -18.85 -63.38
N PHE A 230 10.43 -19.56 -63.02
CA PHE A 230 10.12 -19.97 -61.68
C PHE A 230 11.14 -20.96 -61.09
N GLN A 231 11.81 -21.78 -61.93
CA GLN A 231 12.81 -22.73 -61.45
C GLN A 231 14.21 -22.12 -61.31
N THR A 232 14.61 -21.23 -62.21
CA THR A 232 15.99 -20.72 -62.32
C THR A 232 16.09 -19.24 -62.04
N GLY A 233 14.96 -18.51 -61.96
CA GLY A 233 14.94 -17.05 -61.83
C GLY A 233 15.40 -16.29 -63.07
N SER A 234 15.63 -16.96 -64.16
CA SER A 234 16.15 -16.35 -65.38
C SER A 234 15.49 -16.90 -66.64
N ILE A 235 15.40 -16.05 -67.64
CA ILE A 235 15.04 -16.42 -69.00
C ILE A 235 16.20 -16.08 -69.92
N VAL A 236 16.56 -17.04 -70.72
CA VAL A 236 17.63 -16.89 -71.73
C VAL A 236 17.00 -16.58 -73.08
N GLY A 237 17.33 -15.42 -73.66
CA GLY A 237 16.82 -14.98 -74.95
C GLY A 237 17.93 -14.39 -75.82
N ARG A 238 17.64 -14.19 -77.06
CA ARG A 238 18.57 -13.58 -78.04
C ARG A 238 18.54 -12.06 -77.94
N SER A 239 19.67 -11.45 -78.00
CA SER A 239 19.82 -9.97 -78.08
C SER A 239 19.63 -9.39 -79.47
N LEU A 240 19.61 -10.27 -80.49
CA LEU A 240 19.46 -9.92 -81.93
C LEU A 240 18.28 -10.67 -82.49
N THR A 241 17.50 -10.05 -83.38
CA THR A 241 16.45 -10.68 -84.13
C THR A 241 17.09 -11.55 -85.24
N GLN A 242 16.32 -12.41 -85.89
CA GLN A 242 16.74 -13.28 -86.96
C GLN A 242 17.39 -12.50 -88.16
N ASP A 243 16.93 -11.27 -88.36
CA ASP A 243 17.39 -10.33 -89.37
C ASP A 243 18.68 -9.54 -88.98
N GLY A 244 19.20 -9.79 -87.77
CA GLY A 244 20.43 -9.16 -87.30
C GLY A 244 20.23 -7.80 -86.59
N ASP A 245 19.01 -7.37 -86.49
CA ASP A 245 18.69 -6.14 -85.75
C ASP A 245 18.62 -6.35 -84.20
N PRO A 246 19.11 -5.39 -83.40
CA PRO A 246 19.06 -5.52 -81.96
C PRO A 246 17.62 -5.58 -81.51
N ASN A 247 17.32 -6.58 -80.69
CA ASN A 247 15.99 -6.78 -80.08
C ASN A 247 15.73 -5.67 -79.06
N ARG A 248 15.42 -4.49 -79.55
CA ARG A 248 15.20 -3.28 -78.72
C ARG A 248 13.83 -3.26 -78.14
N GLY A 249 13.74 -3.28 -76.82
CA GLY A 249 12.60 -2.75 -76.11
C GLY A 249 11.53 -3.74 -75.66
N LYS A 250 11.63 -5.03 -75.95
CA LYS A 250 10.71 -6.01 -75.41
C LYS A 250 11.35 -6.78 -74.25
N VAL A 251 10.87 -6.51 -73.05
CA VAL A 251 11.11 -7.34 -71.87
C VAL A 251 9.88 -8.22 -71.71
N PRO A 252 9.97 -9.51 -72.15
CA PRO A 252 8.78 -10.39 -72.23
C PRO A 252 8.25 -10.78 -70.83
N ILE A 253 9.07 -10.58 -69.81
CA ILE A 253 8.70 -10.80 -68.43
C ILE A 253 9.13 -9.58 -67.65
N GLN A 254 8.19 -8.94 -66.99
CA GLN A 254 8.44 -7.82 -66.12
C GLN A 254 8.00 -8.17 -64.71
N GLU A 255 8.91 -8.07 -63.75
CA GLU A 255 8.57 -8.22 -62.36
C GLU A 255 7.60 -7.11 -61.93
N LEU A 256 6.48 -7.52 -61.44
CA LEU A 256 5.55 -6.64 -60.73
C LEU A 256 6.08 -6.47 -59.32
N GLN A 257 6.89 -5.48 -59.11
CA GLN A 257 7.38 -5.17 -57.78
C GLN A 257 6.20 -4.72 -56.88
N THR A 258 5.71 -5.62 -56.06
CA THR A 258 4.74 -5.35 -55.03
C THR A 258 5.41 -4.75 -53.78
N SER A 259 6.54 -4.08 -53.94
CA SER A 259 7.36 -3.47 -52.88
C SER A 259 6.59 -2.49 -51.98
N SER A 260 5.40 -2.05 -52.39
CA SER A 260 4.52 -1.19 -51.57
C SER A 260 3.98 -1.87 -50.31
N GLY A 261 3.98 -3.21 -50.23
CA GLY A 261 3.51 -3.98 -49.07
C GLY A 261 4.48 -3.93 -47.91
N ASN A 262 5.75 -4.14 -48.14
CA ASN A 262 6.79 -4.15 -47.07
C ASN A 262 6.92 -2.79 -46.40
N GLY A 263 6.93 -1.70 -47.18
CA GLY A 263 6.99 -0.34 -46.62
C GLY A 263 5.76 0.00 -45.72
N LYS A 264 4.56 -0.46 -46.14
CA LYS A 264 3.35 -0.29 -45.35
C LYS A 264 3.38 -1.11 -44.06
N ILE A 265 3.86 -2.35 -44.11
CA ILE A 265 4.02 -3.23 -42.95
C ILE A 265 4.99 -2.60 -41.95
N GLN A 266 6.17 -2.17 -42.39
CA GLN A 266 7.13 -1.51 -41.51
C GLN A 266 6.60 -0.22 -40.91
N SER A 267 5.88 0.58 -41.68
CA SER A 267 5.22 1.78 -41.18
C SER A 267 4.16 1.47 -40.12
N LEU A 268 3.34 0.42 -40.33
CA LEU A 268 2.33 0.00 -39.36
C LEU A 268 2.95 -0.60 -38.10
N ILE A 269 4.05 -1.34 -38.21
CA ILE A 269 4.83 -1.83 -37.06
C ILE A 269 5.39 -0.64 -36.25
N GLY A 270 5.93 0.37 -36.92
CA GLY A 270 6.41 1.60 -36.25
C GLY A 270 5.28 2.34 -35.51
N VAL A 271 4.10 2.44 -36.13
CA VAL A 271 2.92 3.02 -35.48
C VAL A 271 2.44 2.18 -34.29
N TYR A 272 2.44 0.86 -34.39
CA TYR A 272 2.13 -0.05 -33.29
C TYR A 272 3.09 0.15 -32.10
N GLN A 273 4.40 0.18 -32.38
CA GLN A 273 5.42 0.43 -31.35
C GLN A 273 5.28 1.81 -30.72
N TYR A 274 4.95 2.84 -31.50
CA TYR A 274 4.70 4.19 -31.00
C TYR A 274 3.54 4.21 -30.00
N TYR A 275 2.39 3.60 -30.32
CA TYR A 275 1.27 3.55 -29.38
C TYR A 275 1.55 2.70 -28.16
N LEU A 276 2.33 1.61 -28.29
CA LEU A 276 2.78 0.81 -27.15
C LEU A 276 3.66 1.66 -26.23
N GLN A 277 4.57 2.46 -26.79
CA GLN A 277 5.37 3.39 -26.01
C GLN A 277 4.51 4.48 -25.33
N MET A 278 3.50 5.00 -26.01
CA MET A 278 2.55 5.96 -25.38
C MET A 278 1.82 5.37 -24.17
N ILE A 279 1.44 4.09 -24.24
CA ILE A 279 0.85 3.40 -23.08
C ILE A 279 1.86 3.33 -21.94
N ARG A 280 3.12 2.98 -22.21
CA ARG A 280 4.19 2.95 -21.22
C ARG A 280 4.42 4.33 -20.59
N ASP A 281 4.46 5.37 -21.39
CA ASP A 281 4.67 6.75 -20.91
C ASP A 281 3.51 7.23 -20.02
N VAL A 282 2.27 6.90 -20.38
CA VAL A 282 1.07 7.26 -19.60
C VAL A 282 0.99 6.48 -18.28
N THR A 283 1.40 5.22 -18.28
CA THR A 283 1.37 4.36 -17.09
C THR A 283 2.57 4.54 -16.18
N GLY A 284 3.68 5.08 -16.72
CA GLY A 284 4.97 5.14 -16.04
C GLY A 284 5.65 3.76 -15.93
N LEU A 285 5.13 2.75 -16.63
CA LEU A 285 5.73 1.42 -16.68
C LEU A 285 6.79 1.38 -17.79
N ASN A 286 7.98 0.92 -17.47
CA ASN A 286 9.03 0.71 -18.43
C ASN A 286 9.26 -0.78 -18.71
N GLU A 287 10.09 -1.08 -19.71
CA GLU A 287 10.38 -2.45 -20.13
C GLU A 287 10.97 -3.33 -19.02
N ALA A 288 11.70 -2.75 -18.09
CA ALA A 288 12.29 -3.48 -16.97
C ALA A 288 11.23 -3.98 -15.96
N ARG A 289 10.04 -3.34 -15.94
CA ARG A 289 8.92 -3.74 -15.05
C ARG A 289 7.83 -4.55 -15.73
N ASP A 290 7.65 -4.43 -17.03
CA ASP A 290 6.60 -5.18 -17.76
C ASP A 290 7.01 -6.64 -18.05
N GLY A 291 8.22 -7.04 -17.65
CA GLY A 291 8.74 -8.40 -17.82
C GLY A 291 9.39 -8.63 -19.18
N SER A 292 9.52 -7.61 -20.01
CA SER A 292 10.31 -7.72 -21.24
C SER A 292 11.81 -7.78 -20.89
N MET A 293 12.55 -8.63 -21.63
CA MET A 293 13.99 -8.70 -21.44
C MET A 293 14.63 -7.39 -21.91
N PRO A 294 15.38 -6.69 -21.03
CA PRO A 294 16.14 -5.54 -21.47
C PRO A 294 17.20 -5.92 -22.51
N GLU A 295 17.58 -4.98 -23.34
CA GLU A 295 18.65 -5.18 -24.32
C GLU A 295 19.91 -5.71 -23.64
N LYS A 296 20.54 -6.71 -24.24
CA LYS A 296 21.73 -7.42 -23.70
C LYS A 296 22.90 -6.49 -23.35
N ASP A 297 22.97 -5.34 -23.99
CA ASP A 297 24.06 -4.37 -23.84
C ASP A 297 23.72 -3.24 -22.86
N SER A 298 22.56 -3.30 -22.22
CA SER A 298 22.13 -2.27 -21.25
C SER A 298 22.91 -2.41 -19.94
N LEU A 299 23.54 -1.31 -19.52
CA LEU A 299 24.28 -1.24 -18.26
C LEU A 299 23.34 -1.49 -17.07
N VAL A 300 23.73 -2.36 -16.15
CA VAL A 300 22.96 -2.71 -14.93
C VAL A 300 22.56 -1.45 -14.13
N GLY A 301 23.42 -0.43 -14.10
CA GLY A 301 23.12 0.84 -13.45
C GLY A 301 21.97 1.61 -14.11
N LEU A 302 21.87 1.61 -15.45
CA LEU A 302 20.75 2.23 -16.16
C LEU A 302 19.45 1.46 -15.94
N GLN A 303 19.50 0.14 -15.87
CA GLN A 303 18.32 -0.68 -15.57
C GLN A 303 17.80 -0.40 -14.16
N LYS A 304 18.68 -0.33 -13.14
CA LYS A 304 18.29 0.06 -11.77
C LYS A 304 17.67 1.46 -11.73
N LEU A 305 18.24 2.43 -12.43
CA LEU A 305 17.67 3.78 -12.53
C LEU A 305 16.30 3.79 -13.21
N ALA A 306 16.12 3.00 -14.28
CA ALA A 306 14.86 2.88 -14.98
C ALA A 306 13.77 2.24 -14.09
N VAL A 307 14.10 1.18 -13.34
CA VAL A 307 13.19 0.57 -12.35
C VAL A 307 12.82 1.57 -11.27
N ASN A 308 13.79 2.31 -10.72
CA ASN A 308 13.53 3.32 -9.70
C ASN A 308 12.64 4.45 -10.22
N ALA A 309 12.87 4.93 -11.44
CA ALA A 309 12.02 5.94 -12.07
C ALA A 309 10.57 5.45 -12.23
N SER A 310 10.39 4.21 -12.69
CA SER A 310 9.07 3.58 -12.79
C SER A 310 8.40 3.36 -11.42
N ASN A 311 9.17 3.03 -10.38
CA ASN A 311 8.66 2.92 -9.02
C ASN A 311 8.16 4.28 -8.49
N VAL A 312 8.88 5.36 -8.79
CA VAL A 312 8.43 6.72 -8.42
C VAL A 312 7.16 7.11 -9.18
N ALA A 313 7.06 6.81 -10.47
CA ALA A 313 5.87 7.13 -11.29
C ALA A 313 4.61 6.42 -10.78
N THR A 314 4.71 5.19 -10.27
CA THR A 314 3.60 4.38 -9.76
C THR A 314 3.42 4.44 -8.23
N ARG A 315 4.21 5.26 -7.54
CA ARG A 315 4.23 5.34 -6.08
C ARG A 315 2.89 5.71 -5.48
N HIS A 316 2.14 6.61 -6.12
CA HIS A 316 0.81 7.02 -5.67
C HIS A 316 -0.19 5.86 -5.59
N ILE A 317 -0.08 4.86 -6.47
CA ILE A 317 -0.93 3.66 -6.45
C ILE A 317 -0.55 2.77 -5.25
N LEU A 318 0.76 2.62 -5.01
CA LEU A 318 1.27 1.87 -3.87
C LEU A 318 0.88 2.53 -2.55
N ASP A 319 1.07 3.83 -2.43
CA ASP A 319 0.71 4.61 -1.25
C ASP A 319 -0.80 4.51 -0.97
N ALA A 320 -1.65 4.53 -2.00
CA ALA A 320 -3.10 4.31 -1.87
C ALA A 320 -3.43 2.90 -1.35
N SER A 321 -2.75 1.87 -1.85
CA SER A 321 -2.92 0.50 -1.38
C SER A 321 -2.50 0.35 0.08
N LEU A 322 -1.39 0.96 0.47
CA LEU A 322 -0.91 0.97 1.85
C LEU A 322 -1.88 1.72 2.77
N TYR A 323 -2.40 2.85 2.33
CA TYR A 323 -3.39 3.62 3.07
C TYR A 323 -4.67 2.82 3.32
N LEU A 324 -5.24 2.18 2.28
CA LEU A 324 -6.42 1.33 2.41
C LEU A 324 -6.18 0.16 3.37
N THR A 325 -5.01 -0.47 3.26
CA THR A 325 -4.63 -1.58 4.14
C THR A 325 -4.48 -1.11 5.58
N LEU A 326 -3.80 0.02 5.80
CA LEU A 326 -3.62 0.62 7.13
C LEU A 326 -4.97 0.93 7.78
N ARG A 327 -5.85 1.65 7.07
CA ARG A 327 -7.19 1.99 7.58
C ARG A 327 -8.03 0.77 7.89
N THR A 328 -7.98 -0.24 7.02
CA THR A 328 -8.69 -1.50 7.26
C THR A 328 -8.16 -2.22 8.49
N CYS A 329 -6.84 -2.28 8.66
CA CYS A 329 -6.22 -2.88 9.84
C CYS A 329 -6.56 -2.11 11.13
N GLU A 330 -6.56 -0.77 11.10
CA GLU A 330 -6.97 0.07 12.23
C GLU A 330 -8.41 -0.20 12.63
N ASN A 331 -9.32 -0.21 11.67
CA ASN A 331 -10.74 -0.51 11.93
C ASN A 331 -10.95 -1.94 12.48
N ILE A 332 -10.22 -2.92 11.97
CA ILE A 332 -10.27 -4.30 12.47
C ILE A 332 -9.71 -4.36 13.90
N ALA A 333 -8.59 -3.72 14.18
CA ALA A 333 -7.97 -3.71 15.50
C ALA A 333 -8.90 -3.10 16.57
N LEU A 334 -9.54 -1.98 16.25
CA LEU A 334 -10.52 -1.34 17.13
C LEU A 334 -11.72 -2.25 17.41
N ARG A 335 -12.22 -2.96 16.39
CA ARG A 335 -13.33 -3.91 16.54
C ARG A 335 -12.92 -5.14 17.33
N VAL A 336 -11.72 -5.65 17.14
CA VAL A 336 -11.17 -6.77 17.92
C VAL A 336 -11.03 -6.36 19.39
N ALA A 337 -10.50 -5.16 19.67
CA ALA A 337 -10.39 -4.64 21.03
C ALA A 337 -11.76 -4.51 21.72
N ASP A 338 -12.76 -4.02 20.99
CA ASP A 338 -14.13 -3.92 21.47
C ASP A 338 -14.75 -5.32 21.72
N ALA A 339 -14.60 -6.25 20.78
CA ALA A 339 -15.09 -7.62 20.90
C ALA A 339 -14.46 -8.40 22.08
N LEU A 340 -13.20 -8.08 22.42
CA LEU A 340 -12.51 -8.68 23.56
C LEU A 340 -13.06 -8.21 24.91
N SER A 341 -13.75 -7.08 24.96
CA SER A 341 -14.41 -6.58 26.18
C SER A 341 -15.59 -7.47 26.61
N PHE A 342 -16.18 -8.24 25.68
CA PHE A 342 -17.32 -9.12 25.93
C PHE A 342 -16.89 -10.59 26.08
N PRO A 343 -17.28 -11.30 27.18
CA PRO A 343 -16.77 -12.65 27.47
C PRO A 343 -17.08 -13.70 26.40
N LEU A 344 -18.27 -13.62 25.78
CA LEU A 344 -18.71 -14.57 24.75
C LEU A 344 -17.90 -14.44 23.46
N THR A 345 -17.71 -13.22 22.98
CA THR A 345 -16.93 -12.96 21.75
C THR A 345 -15.44 -13.15 21.99
N ALA A 346 -14.95 -12.84 23.19
CA ALA A 346 -13.57 -13.09 23.59
C ALA A 346 -13.24 -14.59 23.59
N SER A 347 -14.16 -15.48 24.05
CA SER A 347 -13.95 -16.93 23.98
C SER A 347 -13.91 -17.43 22.54
N ALA A 348 -14.85 -17.01 21.71
CA ALA A 348 -14.90 -17.39 20.29
C ALA A 348 -13.64 -16.92 19.50
N LEU A 349 -13.15 -15.72 19.77
CA LEU A 349 -11.91 -15.21 19.19
C LEU A 349 -10.70 -16.02 19.65
N LYS A 350 -10.62 -16.41 20.92
CA LYS A 350 -9.53 -17.26 21.44
C LYS A 350 -9.51 -18.64 20.81
N GLU A 351 -10.67 -19.21 20.51
CA GLU A 351 -10.78 -20.51 19.83
C GLU A 351 -10.39 -20.44 18.36
N SER A 352 -10.61 -19.30 17.70
CA SER A 352 -10.30 -19.11 16.28
C SER A 352 -8.82 -18.78 16.01
N ILE A 353 -8.08 -18.34 17.03
CA ILE A 353 -6.70 -17.88 16.90
C ILE A 353 -5.73 -18.96 17.40
N SER A 354 -4.57 -19.06 16.74
CA SER A 354 -3.49 -19.95 17.15
C SER A 354 -3.08 -19.73 18.61
N ILE A 355 -2.76 -20.82 19.32
CA ILE A 355 -2.34 -20.81 20.74
C ILE A 355 -1.20 -19.80 20.99
N TYR A 356 -0.29 -19.63 20.04
CA TYR A 356 0.82 -18.68 20.14
C TYR A 356 0.38 -17.21 20.21
N ASN A 357 -0.77 -16.89 19.61
CA ASN A 357 -1.29 -15.52 19.58
C ASN A 357 -2.28 -15.20 20.70
N VAL A 358 -2.68 -16.21 21.50
CA VAL A 358 -3.61 -15.99 22.62
C VAL A 358 -3.02 -15.07 23.69
N GLN A 359 -1.71 -15.18 23.94
CA GLN A 359 -1.02 -14.31 24.88
C GLN A 359 -1.00 -12.86 24.40
N THR A 360 -0.70 -12.63 23.13
CA THR A 360 -0.76 -11.31 22.47
C THR A 360 -2.18 -10.73 22.54
N LEU A 361 -3.20 -11.57 22.34
CA LEU A 361 -4.59 -11.15 22.45
C LEU A 361 -4.96 -10.70 23.87
N GLN A 362 -4.43 -11.37 24.90
CA GLN A 362 -4.61 -10.97 26.30
C GLN A 362 -3.90 -9.66 26.64
N GLU A 363 -2.76 -9.42 26.02
CA GLU A 363 -2.05 -8.13 26.17
C GLU A 363 -2.82 -7.01 25.48
N ILE A 364 -3.33 -7.22 24.27
CA ILE A 364 -4.17 -6.26 23.54
C ILE A 364 -5.44 -5.91 24.32
N SER A 365 -6.06 -6.88 25.01
CA SER A 365 -7.26 -6.63 25.81
C SER A 365 -7.04 -5.71 27.02
N LYS A 366 -5.79 -5.56 27.46
CA LYS A 366 -5.39 -4.67 28.56
C LYS A 366 -4.99 -3.27 28.08
N LEU A 367 -4.75 -3.11 26.78
CA LEU A 367 -4.39 -1.83 26.17
C LEU A 367 -5.66 -1.00 25.96
N ASN A 368 -5.57 0.26 26.28
CA ASN A 368 -6.60 1.22 25.91
C ASN A 368 -6.49 1.53 24.41
N LEU A 369 -7.59 1.98 23.80
CA LEU A 369 -7.68 2.35 22.39
C LEU A 369 -6.57 3.32 21.92
N HIS A 370 -5.93 4.03 22.85
CA HIS A 370 -4.90 5.04 22.58
C HIS A 370 -3.47 4.51 22.67
N ASP A 371 -3.28 3.26 23.13
CA ASP A 371 -1.96 2.75 23.51
C ASP A 371 -1.25 2.00 22.37
N PHE A 372 -1.93 1.71 21.26
CA PHE A 372 -1.33 1.03 20.13
C PHE A 372 -1.61 1.71 18.80
N GLY A 373 -0.64 1.68 17.92
CA GLY A 373 -0.73 2.12 16.54
C GLY A 373 -0.37 0.97 15.59
N ILE A 374 -0.97 0.96 14.42
CA ILE A 374 -0.61 0.04 13.35
C ILE A 374 0.36 0.75 12.43
N TYR A 375 1.47 0.09 12.16
CA TYR A 375 2.48 0.57 11.25
C TYR A 375 2.68 -0.44 10.12
N LEU A 376 2.51 0.02 8.89
CA LEU A 376 2.75 -0.77 7.68
C LEU A 376 4.09 -0.34 7.07
N GLU A 377 4.92 -1.30 6.79
CA GLU A 377 6.19 -1.07 6.10
C GLU A 377 6.28 -2.03 4.91
N LEU A 378 6.79 -1.51 3.81
CA LEU A 378 7.09 -2.32 2.64
C LEU A 378 8.23 -3.29 2.95
N GLU A 379 8.22 -4.44 2.27
CA GLU A 379 9.33 -5.38 2.37
C GLU A 379 10.64 -4.64 2.02
N PRO A 380 11.67 -4.76 2.86
CA PRO A 380 12.88 -3.98 2.70
C PRO A 380 13.67 -4.40 1.47
N ASP A 381 14.35 -3.45 0.84
CA ASP A 381 15.24 -3.69 -0.29
C ASP A 381 16.37 -4.66 0.09
N GLU A 382 16.86 -5.44 -0.86
CA GLU A 382 17.97 -6.39 -0.67
C GLU A 382 19.21 -5.72 -0.07
N GLU A 383 19.48 -4.46 -0.41
CA GLU A 383 20.60 -3.68 0.14
C GLU A 383 20.42 -3.41 1.65
N ALA A 384 19.20 -3.11 2.08
CA ALA A 384 18.89 -2.88 3.48
C ALA A 384 18.94 -4.17 4.31
N GLN A 385 18.52 -5.31 3.71
CA GLN A 385 18.67 -6.64 4.33
C GLN A 385 20.14 -7.04 4.45
N ALA A 386 20.96 -6.81 3.41
CA ALA A 386 22.39 -7.08 3.45
C ALA A 386 23.09 -6.25 4.53
N GLN A 387 22.68 -5.00 4.71
CA GLN A 387 23.23 -4.10 5.73
C GLN A 387 22.83 -4.55 7.15
N LEU A 388 21.60 -5.04 7.34
CA LEU A 388 21.17 -5.64 8.60
C LEU A 388 21.99 -6.90 8.92
N GLU A 389 22.17 -7.78 7.93
CA GLU A 389 22.95 -9.01 8.09
C GLU A 389 24.42 -8.71 8.48
N GLN A 390 25.02 -7.70 7.86
CA GLN A 390 26.35 -7.25 8.20
C GLN A 390 26.42 -6.72 9.65
N ASN A 391 25.41 -5.95 10.08
CA ASN A 391 25.32 -5.46 11.45
C ASN A 391 25.12 -6.60 12.47
N LEU A 392 24.34 -7.63 12.12
CA LEU A 392 24.14 -8.83 12.93
C LEU A 392 25.43 -9.62 13.08
N GLN A 393 26.19 -9.80 11.99
CA GLN A 393 27.50 -10.47 12.04
C GLN A 393 28.50 -9.73 12.94
N VAL A 394 28.58 -8.41 12.81
CA VAL A 394 29.44 -7.57 13.67
C VAL A 394 29.00 -7.67 15.13
N ALA A 395 27.70 -7.65 15.41
CA ALA A 395 27.18 -7.78 16.78
C ALA A 395 27.47 -9.17 17.37
N LEU A 396 27.40 -10.23 16.58
CA LEU A 396 27.74 -11.60 16.99
C LEU A 396 29.24 -11.73 17.27
N GLN A 397 30.11 -11.22 16.38
CA GLN A 397 31.56 -11.24 16.54
C GLN A 397 32.03 -10.43 17.75
N SER A 398 31.39 -9.31 18.04
CA SER A 398 31.69 -8.49 19.21
C SER A 398 31.15 -9.08 20.52
N GLY A 399 30.47 -10.25 20.46
CA GLY A 399 29.85 -10.86 21.64
C GLY A 399 28.66 -10.07 22.21
N GLY A 400 28.16 -9.08 21.46
CA GLY A 400 27.07 -8.21 21.92
C GLY A 400 25.68 -8.84 21.87
N VAL A 401 25.52 -9.97 21.16
CA VAL A 401 24.25 -10.70 20.98
C VAL A 401 24.53 -12.19 20.91
N ASP A 402 23.60 -13.03 21.36
CA ASP A 402 23.71 -14.48 21.27
C ASP A 402 23.23 -15.01 19.93
N LEU A 403 23.65 -16.21 19.52
CA LEU A 403 23.27 -16.83 18.25
C LEU A 403 21.75 -17.02 18.11
N GLU A 404 21.08 -17.35 19.21
CA GLU A 404 19.62 -17.51 19.27
C GLU A 404 18.91 -16.19 18.95
N ASP A 405 19.39 -15.11 19.52
CA ASP A 405 18.87 -13.77 19.27
C ASP A 405 19.04 -13.34 17.81
N VAL A 406 20.14 -13.72 17.17
CA VAL A 406 20.37 -13.45 15.73
C VAL A 406 19.39 -14.21 14.87
N ILE A 407 19.07 -15.46 15.22
CA ILE A 407 18.08 -16.27 14.51
C ILE A 407 16.69 -15.65 14.62
N ASP A 408 16.31 -15.22 15.84
CA ASP A 408 15.03 -14.54 16.07
C ASP A 408 14.92 -13.25 15.24
N ILE A 409 15.98 -12.45 15.21
CA ILE A 409 16.01 -11.18 14.48
C ILE A 409 15.95 -11.40 12.96
N ARG A 410 16.56 -12.46 12.43
CA ARG A 410 16.49 -12.81 11.01
C ARG A 410 15.08 -13.18 10.54
N GLN A 411 14.23 -13.68 11.43
CA GLN A 411 12.83 -13.98 11.12
C GLN A 411 11.96 -12.74 11.01
N ILE A 412 12.43 -11.60 11.54
CA ILE A 412 11.71 -10.33 11.51
C ILE A 412 11.91 -9.68 10.14
N LYS A 413 10.86 -9.65 9.33
CA LYS A 413 10.90 -9.02 8.00
C LYS A 413 11.08 -7.50 8.05
N ASN A 414 10.59 -6.86 9.10
CA ASN A 414 10.70 -5.41 9.28
C ASN A 414 12.09 -5.01 9.81
N ILE A 415 12.90 -4.35 8.98
CA ILE A 415 14.27 -3.95 9.32
C ILE A 415 14.32 -2.98 10.51
N LYS A 416 13.37 -2.05 10.63
CA LYS A 416 13.36 -1.10 11.76
C LYS A 416 13.10 -1.84 13.06
N LEU A 417 12.13 -2.76 13.04
CA LEU A 417 11.85 -3.62 14.19
C LEU A 417 13.03 -4.53 14.51
N ALA A 418 13.64 -5.15 13.49
CA ALA A 418 14.83 -5.97 13.63
C ALA A 418 15.99 -5.19 14.26
N ASN A 419 16.25 -3.95 13.81
CA ASN A 419 17.26 -3.07 14.39
C ASN A 419 16.91 -2.63 15.83
N GLN A 420 15.65 -2.38 16.14
CA GLN A 420 15.22 -2.09 17.52
C GLN A 420 15.41 -3.30 18.43
N MET A 421 15.01 -4.49 17.96
CA MET A 421 15.23 -5.75 18.70
C MET A 421 16.72 -6.00 18.91
N LEU A 422 17.56 -5.78 17.91
CA LEU A 422 19.01 -5.88 18.03
C LEU A 422 19.55 -4.94 19.14
N LYS A 423 19.11 -3.68 19.17
CA LYS A 423 19.49 -2.73 20.22
C LYS A 423 19.02 -3.18 21.60
N LEU A 424 17.79 -3.68 21.69
CA LEU A 424 17.17 -4.12 22.95
C LEU A 424 17.86 -5.37 23.50
N LYS A 425 18.13 -6.37 22.65
CA LYS A 425 18.84 -7.60 22.99
C LYS A 425 20.29 -7.29 23.43
N ARG A 426 20.96 -6.40 22.70
CA ARG A 426 22.32 -5.94 23.06
C ARG A 426 22.36 -5.25 24.42
N LYS A 427 21.38 -4.37 24.68
CA LYS A 427 21.27 -3.70 25.99
C LYS A 427 21.01 -4.68 27.13
N LYS A 428 20.08 -5.62 26.92
CA LYS A 428 19.73 -6.66 27.90
C LYS A 428 20.92 -7.57 28.21
N LYS A 429 21.70 -7.94 27.20
CA LYS A 429 22.93 -8.73 27.40
C LYS A 429 23.97 -7.95 28.19
N GLN A 430 24.16 -6.69 27.85
CA GLN A 430 25.10 -5.81 28.56
C GLN A 430 24.70 -5.62 30.04
N GLU A 431 23.41 -5.49 30.33
CA GLU A 431 22.89 -5.46 31.71
C GLU A 431 23.15 -6.78 32.45
N LYS A 432 22.90 -7.91 31.79
CA LYS A 432 23.15 -9.25 32.35
C LYS A 432 24.65 -9.51 32.60
N ASP A 433 25.50 -9.08 31.67
CA ASP A 433 26.95 -9.21 31.84
C ASP A 433 27.46 -8.32 32.98
N GLN A 434 26.88 -7.13 33.17
CA GLN A 434 27.19 -6.26 34.32
C GLN A 434 26.70 -6.87 35.64
N GLU A 435 25.54 -7.53 35.67
CA GLU A 435 25.05 -8.24 36.85
C GLU A 435 25.96 -9.43 37.17
N ASN A 436 26.29 -10.25 36.19
CA ASN A 436 27.24 -11.37 36.36
C ASN A 436 28.61 -10.91 36.85
N GLN A 437 29.13 -9.78 36.31
CA GLN A 437 30.39 -9.19 36.82
C GLN A 437 30.28 -8.72 38.27
N LYS A 438 29.15 -8.11 38.65
CA LYS A 438 28.90 -7.71 40.05
C LYS A 438 28.81 -8.92 40.96
N GLU A 439 28.14 -10.01 40.52
CA GLU A 439 28.09 -11.24 41.30
C GLU A 439 29.46 -11.92 41.44
N ILE A 440 30.27 -11.94 40.37
CA ILE A 440 31.63 -12.46 40.40
C ILE A 440 32.49 -11.63 41.35
N ILE A 441 32.39 -10.31 41.28
CA ILE A 441 33.13 -9.40 42.20
C ILE A 441 32.65 -9.58 43.65
N ALA A 442 31.34 -9.74 43.86
CA ALA A 442 30.77 -9.99 45.18
C ALA A 442 31.21 -11.38 45.75
N ALA A 443 31.19 -12.41 44.88
CA ALA A 443 31.64 -13.77 45.24
C ALA A 443 33.16 -13.79 45.53
N GLN A 444 33.95 -13.04 44.71
CA GLN A 444 35.40 -12.90 44.94
C GLN A 444 35.69 -12.06 46.18
N GLY A 445 34.89 -11.03 46.45
CA GLY A 445 34.92 -10.27 47.69
C GLY A 445 34.59 -11.13 48.92
N GLN A 446 33.57 -11.99 48.84
CA GLN A 446 33.23 -12.94 49.92
C GLN A 446 34.29 -14.03 50.08
N ALA A 447 34.85 -14.54 48.99
CA ALA A 447 35.95 -15.50 49.05
C ALA A 447 37.23 -14.87 49.68
N ASN A 448 37.55 -13.63 49.27
CA ASN A 448 38.66 -12.87 49.88
C ASN A 448 38.38 -12.49 51.33
N ALA A 449 37.11 -12.16 51.67
CA ALA A 449 36.74 -11.88 53.06
C ALA A 449 36.87 -13.15 53.94
N LYS A 450 36.44 -14.30 53.44
CA LYS A 450 36.60 -15.61 54.14
C LYS A 450 38.09 -16.00 54.26
N ALA A 451 38.89 -15.76 53.22
CA ALA A 451 40.31 -16.00 53.27
C ALA A 451 41.02 -15.00 54.24
N ALA A 452 40.54 -13.73 54.27
CA ALA A 452 41.02 -12.75 55.21
C ALA A 452 40.58 -13.03 56.65
N GLU A 453 39.36 -13.55 56.88
CA GLU A 453 38.94 -14.02 58.22
C GLU A 453 39.77 -15.19 58.70
N GLN A 454 40.11 -16.17 57.85
CA GLN A 454 41.02 -17.26 58.21
C GLN A 454 42.45 -16.78 58.45
N ALA A 455 42.93 -15.79 57.67
CA ALA A 455 44.20 -15.16 57.90
C ALA A 455 44.20 -14.28 59.17
N ALA A 456 43.06 -13.56 59.41
CA ALA A 456 42.89 -12.71 60.58
C ALA A 456 42.78 -13.50 61.89
N MET A 457 42.19 -14.73 61.90
CA MET A 457 42.22 -15.61 63.07
C MET A 457 43.66 -16.02 63.45
N ASN A 458 44.56 -16.12 62.49
CA ASN A 458 45.98 -16.41 62.75
C ASN A 458 46.79 -15.16 63.08
N GLU A 459 46.32 -13.98 62.75
CA GLU A 459 47.03 -12.69 62.91
C GLU A 459 46.49 -11.85 64.08
N VAL A 460 45.28 -12.15 64.59
CA VAL A 460 44.63 -11.46 65.73
C VAL A 460 45.47 -11.54 67.01
N GLN A 461 46.35 -12.49 67.16
CA GLN A 461 47.36 -12.51 68.28
C GLN A 461 48.54 -11.55 68.10
N LYS A 462 48.74 -11.01 66.89
CA LYS A 462 49.84 -10.07 66.60
C LYS A 462 49.42 -8.60 66.31
N GLN A 463 48.15 -8.33 66.14
CA GLN A 463 47.79 -7.00 65.63
C GLN A 463 46.82 -6.17 66.48
N GLN A 464 46.65 -6.37 67.73
CA GLN A 464 45.93 -5.42 68.61
C GLN A 464 46.55 -3.99 68.63
N ALA A 465 47.77 -3.82 68.12
CA ALA A 465 48.44 -2.53 68.07
C ALA A 465 48.31 -1.78 66.72
N ILE A 466 47.95 -2.45 65.63
CA ILE A 466 47.91 -1.83 64.28
C ILE A 466 46.46 -1.49 63.85
N THR A 467 45.46 -1.96 64.60
CA THR A 467 44.05 -1.92 64.20
C THR A 467 43.40 -0.51 64.35
N GLN A 468 43.97 0.35 65.15
CA GLN A 468 43.47 1.72 65.35
C GLN A 468 43.79 2.67 64.19
N GLU A 469 44.92 2.49 63.50
CA GLU A 469 45.33 3.35 62.38
C GLU A 469 44.60 2.95 61.03
N LYS A 470 44.28 1.67 60.84
CA LYS A 470 43.59 1.22 59.60
C LYS A 470 42.11 1.58 59.54
N VAL A 471 41.42 1.65 60.69
CA VAL A 471 40.01 2.02 60.75
C VAL A 471 39.76 3.48 60.35
N SER A 472 40.71 4.37 60.61
CA SER A 472 40.57 5.78 60.20
C SER A 472 40.76 5.98 58.69
N ILE A 473 41.56 5.13 58.03
CA ILE A 473 41.81 5.22 56.57
C ILE A 473 40.64 4.63 55.78
N GLU A 474 39.99 3.60 56.31
CA GLU A 474 38.85 2.96 55.62
C GLU A 474 37.56 3.79 55.72
N GLN A 475 37.37 4.53 56.82
CA GLN A 475 36.29 5.52 56.94
C GLN A 475 36.47 6.70 55.97
N ALA A 476 37.72 7.12 55.71
CA ALA A 476 37.99 8.16 54.72
C ALA A 476 37.76 7.68 53.27
N LYS A 477 38.04 6.40 52.96
CA LYS A 477 37.79 5.81 51.62
C LYS A 477 36.29 5.61 51.33
N SER A 478 35.52 5.16 52.33
CA SER A 478 34.08 4.96 52.13
C SER A 478 33.32 6.28 51.93
N GLN A 479 33.79 7.36 52.60
CA GLN A 479 33.24 8.69 52.34
C GLN A 479 33.57 9.22 50.93
N PHE A 480 34.74 8.88 50.40
CA PHE A 480 35.12 9.24 49.03
C PHE A 480 34.32 8.47 47.96
N GLU A 481 34.04 7.18 48.20
CA GLU A 481 33.21 6.36 47.26
C GLU A 481 31.75 6.79 47.24
N ILE A 482 31.18 7.15 48.38
CA ILE A 482 29.83 7.71 48.47
C ILE A 482 29.74 9.05 47.74
N GLN A 483 30.74 9.92 47.86
CA GLN A 483 30.80 11.17 47.12
C GLN A 483 30.92 10.94 45.59
N ARG A 484 31.69 9.93 45.17
CA ARG A 484 31.84 9.59 43.76
C ARG A 484 30.55 9.03 43.15
N MET A 485 29.86 8.15 43.87
CA MET A 485 28.55 7.64 43.43
C MET A 485 27.46 8.73 43.37
N GLN A 486 27.51 9.68 44.31
CA GLN A 486 26.62 10.85 44.27
C GLN A 486 26.89 11.77 43.07
N GLN A 487 28.17 11.98 42.74
CA GLN A 487 28.55 12.75 41.55
C GLN A 487 28.17 12.03 40.24
N GLU A 488 28.39 10.71 40.14
CA GLU A 488 28.00 9.92 38.96
C GLU A 488 26.46 9.90 38.77
N ALA A 489 25.71 9.84 39.87
CA ALA A 489 24.23 9.91 39.82
C ALA A 489 23.75 11.32 39.43
N GLN A 490 24.48 12.37 39.84
CA GLN A 490 24.15 13.74 39.47
C GLN A 490 24.43 14.01 37.98
N ILE A 491 25.57 13.57 37.47
CA ILE A 491 25.94 13.68 36.06
C ILE A 491 24.96 12.91 35.18
N LYS A 492 24.54 11.73 35.63
CA LYS A 492 23.55 10.93 34.87
C LYS A 492 22.18 11.60 34.85
N LYS A 493 21.82 12.30 35.92
CA LYS A 493 20.57 13.08 35.99
C LYS A 493 20.61 14.33 35.11
N GLU A 494 21.76 15.00 35.04
CA GLU A 494 21.99 16.13 34.15
C GLU A 494 21.99 15.71 32.69
N LEU A 495 22.61 14.58 32.35
CA LEU A 495 22.61 14.03 30.98
C LEU A 495 21.21 13.63 30.52
N MET A 496 20.40 13.05 31.43
CA MET A 496 18.98 12.76 31.09
C MET A 496 18.14 14.04 30.96
N ALA A 497 18.43 15.07 31.76
CA ALA A 497 17.74 16.36 31.64
C ALA A 497 18.15 17.09 30.35
N GLU A 498 19.40 16.96 29.93
CA GLU A 498 19.90 17.52 28.69
C GLU A 498 19.33 16.78 27.46
N GLN A 499 19.25 15.44 27.50
CA GLN A 499 18.57 14.65 26.48
C GLN A 499 17.08 15.05 26.37
N PHE A 500 16.40 15.21 27.48
CA PHE A 500 15.01 15.65 27.49
C PHE A 500 14.84 17.07 26.91
N GLN A 501 15.79 17.98 27.18
CA GLN A 501 15.80 19.32 26.57
C GLN A 501 16.07 19.26 25.06
N TYR A 502 16.96 18.38 24.60
CA TYR A 502 17.22 18.15 23.18
C TYR A 502 15.99 17.60 22.45
N ASP A 503 15.32 16.63 23.04
CA ASP A 503 14.08 16.07 22.48
C ASP A 503 12.95 17.13 22.42
N LEU A 504 12.88 17.99 23.42
CA LEU A 504 11.92 19.09 23.47
C LEU A 504 12.23 20.19 22.44
N GLN A 505 13.51 20.48 22.19
CA GLN A 505 13.96 21.38 21.14
C GLN A 505 13.71 20.78 19.73
N LEU A 506 13.92 19.48 19.56
CA LEU A 506 13.66 18.77 18.32
C LEU A 506 12.16 18.81 17.98
N ALA A 507 11.31 18.54 18.97
CA ALA A 507 9.87 18.65 18.83
C ALA A 507 9.38 20.09 18.54
N GLN A 508 10.05 21.10 19.11
CA GLN A 508 9.78 22.50 18.80
C GLN A 508 10.23 22.90 17.39
N MET A 509 11.38 22.39 16.93
CA MET A 509 11.87 22.63 15.57
C MET A 509 11.00 21.92 14.52
N GLU A 510 10.53 20.71 14.81
CA GLU A 510 9.56 20.03 13.95
C GLU A 510 8.25 20.79 13.85
N LYS A 511 7.76 21.32 14.96
CA LYS A 511 6.54 22.15 14.98
C LYS A 511 6.74 23.48 14.24
N GLN A 512 7.92 24.10 14.33
CA GLN A 512 8.25 25.30 13.56
C GLN A 512 8.38 25.02 12.06
N ASN A 513 8.98 23.88 11.68
CA ASN A 513 9.08 23.45 10.29
C ASN A 513 7.72 23.11 9.68
N MET A 514 6.80 22.56 10.46
CA MET A 514 5.42 22.33 10.01
C MET A 514 4.69 23.66 9.80
N SER A 515 4.81 24.58 10.75
CA SER A 515 4.20 25.91 10.66
C SER A 515 4.78 26.75 9.49
N GLN A 516 6.08 26.62 9.20
CA GLN A 516 6.68 27.26 8.02
C GLN A 516 6.22 26.64 6.70
N LYS A 517 6.02 25.31 6.66
CA LYS A 517 5.44 24.65 5.48
C LYS A 517 3.99 25.05 5.22
N GLU A 518 3.20 25.21 6.28
CA GLU A 518 1.83 25.72 6.19
C GLU A 518 1.79 27.16 5.71
N ALA A 519 2.65 28.03 6.24
CA ALA A 519 2.79 29.42 5.80
C ALA A 519 3.23 29.52 4.32
N ASP A 520 4.18 28.67 3.88
CA ASP A 520 4.60 28.62 2.47
C ASP A 520 3.49 28.11 1.52
N ILE A 521 2.63 27.23 2.02
CA ILE A 521 1.46 26.76 1.25
C ILE A 521 0.40 27.86 1.14
N GLU A 522 0.20 28.62 2.20
CA GLU A 522 -0.74 29.75 2.23
C GLU A 522 -0.24 30.92 1.36
N ASP A 523 1.05 31.24 1.41
CA ASP A 523 1.70 32.23 0.53
C ASP A 523 1.62 31.86 -0.96
N ARG A 524 1.71 30.55 -1.27
CA ARG A 524 1.52 30.05 -2.64
C ARG A 524 0.07 30.12 -3.10
N LYS A 525 -0.90 29.94 -2.20
CA LYS A 525 -2.33 30.15 -2.49
C LYS A 525 -2.63 31.63 -2.75
N ASP A 526 -2.13 32.51 -1.91
CA ASP A 526 -2.31 33.96 -2.06
C ASP A 526 -1.64 34.52 -3.34
N LYS A 527 -0.49 34.00 -3.71
CA LYS A 527 0.15 34.35 -4.99
C LYS A 527 -0.65 33.88 -6.20
N ARG A 528 -1.30 32.72 -6.12
CA ARG A 528 -2.18 32.22 -7.20
C ARG A 528 -3.47 33.04 -7.32
N THR A 529 -4.05 33.47 -6.20
CA THR A 529 -5.24 34.31 -6.20
C THR A 529 -4.96 35.73 -6.73
N ARG A 530 -3.74 36.25 -6.54
CA ARG A 530 -3.31 37.53 -7.10
C ARG A 530 -2.95 37.50 -8.60
N ILE A 531 -2.76 36.31 -9.16
CA ILE A 531 -2.49 36.14 -10.61
C ILE A 531 -3.80 35.91 -11.38
N GLN A 532 -4.89 35.53 -10.69
CA GLN A 532 -6.21 35.35 -11.30
C GLN A 532 -7.17 36.52 -11.11
N ALA A 533 -6.79 37.58 -10.37
CA ALA A 533 -7.44 38.89 -10.35
C ALA A 533 -6.65 39.88 -11.21
#